data_7266a2cd962d37f026e66d895c51a6eb
#
_entry.id   7266a2cd962d37f026e66d895c51a6eb
#
_cell.length_a   1.000
_cell.length_b   1.000
_cell.length_c   1.000
_cell.angle_alpha   90.00
_cell.angle_beta   90.00
_cell.angle_gamma   90.00
#
_symmetry.space_group_name_H-M   'P 1'
#
loop_
_entity.id
_entity.type
_entity.pdbx_description
1 polymer ?
#
loop_
_entity_poly.entity_id
_entity_poly.type
_entity_poly.pdbx_seq_one_letter_code
_entity_poly.pdbx_strand_id
1 'polypeptide(L)'
;MDPVITLEEVTLAYDGPPVLEGVSLTVARGEFLGLVGPNGGGKSSLLKLVLGLLEPTRGRVTVLGDRPAARRQALGYVPQYPTFSRSFPIAVRDCVALGRLGHTRPFGGFTLRDRTLAQHYMQETEVADLADRPIATLSGGQLQRVLIARALTCEPEILLLDEPTANIDQRMETDIFDLLKDLSRRLTIVVVSHDVGFISRYVTQVACLNRTLMCHRTDELTGETIAALYGTPVRMIHHVH
;
A
#
# COMPACT_ATOMS: atom_id res chain seq x y z
N MET A 1 -21.48 -1.36 6.49
CA MET A 1 -20.43 -1.49 5.47
C MET A 1 -19.71 -2.80 5.73
N ASP A 2 -19.45 -3.61 4.70
CA ASP A 2 -18.75 -4.90 4.88
C ASP A 2 -17.26 -4.67 5.15
N PRO A 3 -16.74 -5.13 6.30
CA PRO A 3 -15.31 -5.04 6.59
C PRO A 3 -14.53 -5.98 5.67
N VAL A 4 -13.46 -5.47 5.05
CA VAL A 4 -12.56 -6.26 4.21
C VAL A 4 -11.23 -6.55 4.88
N ILE A 5 -10.83 -5.74 5.87
CA ILE A 5 -9.70 -6.01 6.77
C ILE A 5 -10.19 -5.78 8.19
N THR A 6 -9.94 -6.74 9.09
CA THR A 6 -10.23 -6.61 10.51
C THR A 6 -9.05 -7.09 11.33
N LEU A 7 -8.59 -6.26 12.25
CA LEU A 7 -7.64 -6.60 13.32
C LEU A 7 -8.40 -6.50 14.65
N GLU A 8 -8.34 -7.53 15.48
CA GLU A 8 -8.99 -7.61 16.78
C GLU A 8 -7.93 -7.85 17.86
N GLU A 9 -7.65 -6.81 18.69
CA GLU A 9 -6.70 -6.85 19.82
C GLU A 9 -5.34 -7.45 19.44
N VAL A 10 -4.83 -7.09 18.26
CA VAL A 10 -3.62 -7.67 17.67
C VAL A 10 -2.38 -7.17 18.40
N THR A 11 -1.63 -8.14 18.93
CA THR A 11 -0.28 -7.91 19.47
C THR A 11 0.73 -8.69 18.63
N LEU A 12 1.83 -8.04 18.26
CA LEU A 12 2.95 -8.66 17.56
C LEU A 12 4.25 -8.33 18.28
N ALA A 13 4.99 -9.36 18.67
CA ALA A 13 6.34 -9.25 19.17
C ALA A 13 7.27 -10.15 18.34
N TYR A 14 8.50 -9.66 18.08
CA TYR A 14 9.61 -10.49 17.64
C TYR A 14 10.35 -11.00 18.91
N ASP A 15 11.65 -11.07 18.90
CA ASP A 15 12.46 -11.50 20.07
C ASP A 15 12.62 -10.40 21.16
N GLY A 16 11.60 -9.55 21.36
CA GLY A 16 11.69 -8.41 22.28
C GLY A 16 10.33 -7.80 22.65
N PRO A 17 10.31 -6.51 23.04
CA PRO A 17 9.06 -5.84 23.36
C PRO A 17 8.12 -5.81 22.14
N PRO A 18 6.79 -5.73 22.37
CA PRO A 18 5.82 -5.69 21.28
C PRO A 18 6.06 -4.53 20.32
N VAL A 19 5.99 -4.83 19.02
CA VAL A 19 6.00 -3.84 17.93
C VAL A 19 4.58 -3.31 17.67
N LEU A 20 3.57 -4.17 17.88
CA LEU A 20 2.15 -3.84 17.91
C LEU A 20 1.56 -4.34 19.22
N GLU A 21 0.72 -3.51 19.86
CA GLU A 21 0.17 -3.82 21.18
C GLU A 21 -1.34 -3.49 21.23
N GLY A 22 -2.19 -4.53 21.30
CA GLY A 22 -3.64 -4.42 21.39
C GLY A 22 -4.27 -3.63 20.22
N VAL A 23 -3.73 -3.79 19.01
CA VAL A 23 -4.19 -3.03 17.83
C VAL A 23 -5.51 -3.57 17.32
N SER A 24 -6.54 -2.70 17.29
CA SER A 24 -7.84 -2.97 16.66
C SER A 24 -8.07 -2.01 15.51
N LEU A 25 -8.40 -2.54 14.32
CA LEU A 25 -8.63 -1.77 13.09
C LEU A 25 -9.67 -2.47 12.24
N THR A 26 -10.58 -1.71 11.68
CA THR A 26 -11.52 -2.18 10.67
C THR A 26 -11.43 -1.29 9.44
N VAL A 27 -11.24 -1.90 8.26
CA VAL A 27 -11.25 -1.20 6.97
C VAL A 27 -12.45 -1.70 6.17
N ALA A 28 -13.30 -0.79 5.75
CA ALA A 28 -14.48 -1.10 4.95
C ALA A 28 -14.14 -1.27 3.47
N ARG A 29 -15.00 -1.97 2.72
CA ARG A 29 -14.88 -2.09 1.27
C ARG A 29 -14.96 -0.72 0.59
N GLY A 30 -14.02 -0.45 -0.32
CA GLY A 30 -13.93 0.83 -1.05
C GLY A 30 -13.36 1.99 -0.21
N GLU A 31 -12.87 1.71 0.99
CA GLU A 31 -12.22 2.72 1.83
C GLU A 31 -10.80 3.02 1.33
N PHE A 32 -10.42 4.29 1.38
CA PHE A 32 -9.04 4.73 1.18
C PHE A 32 -8.45 5.13 2.54
N LEU A 33 -7.70 4.22 3.15
CA LEU A 33 -7.10 4.39 4.48
C LEU A 33 -5.65 4.85 4.36
N GLY A 34 -5.30 5.91 5.08
CA GLY A 34 -3.91 6.31 5.33
C GLY A 34 -3.40 5.73 6.65
N LEU A 35 -2.33 4.96 6.61
CA LEU A 35 -1.64 4.45 7.80
C LEU A 35 -0.39 5.30 8.06
N VAL A 36 -0.40 6.07 9.13
CA VAL A 36 0.68 7.01 9.46
C VAL A 36 1.31 6.72 10.81
N GLY A 37 2.49 7.27 11.07
CA GLY A 37 3.20 7.12 12.34
C GLY A 37 4.71 7.19 12.17
N PRO A 38 5.46 7.21 13.28
CA PRO A 38 6.92 7.31 13.26
C PRO A 38 7.58 6.08 12.64
N ASN A 39 8.84 6.24 12.24
CA ASN A 39 9.66 5.12 11.80
C ASN A 39 9.84 4.13 12.97
N GLY A 40 9.72 2.83 12.69
CA GLY A 40 9.71 1.79 13.73
C GLY A 40 8.38 1.64 14.47
N GLY A 41 7.34 2.45 14.18
CA GLY A 41 6.03 2.39 14.84
C GLY A 41 5.16 1.16 14.48
N GLY A 42 5.67 0.22 13.66
CA GLY A 42 4.96 -1.04 13.35
C GLY A 42 4.19 -1.05 12.02
N LYS A 43 4.22 0.03 11.21
CA LYS A 43 3.43 0.16 9.97
C LYS A 43 3.65 -0.99 8.98
N SER A 44 4.89 -1.27 8.60
CA SER A 44 5.23 -2.38 7.70
C SER A 44 4.94 -3.75 8.33
N SER A 45 5.03 -3.88 9.66
CA SER A 45 4.65 -5.11 10.38
C SER A 45 3.13 -5.34 10.30
N LEU A 46 2.33 -4.29 10.42
CA LEU A 46 0.88 -4.35 10.25
C LEU A 46 0.53 -4.78 8.81
N LEU A 47 1.15 -4.18 7.79
CA LEU A 47 0.95 -4.61 6.40
C LEU A 47 1.33 -6.08 6.19
N LYS A 48 2.43 -6.56 6.79
CA LYS A 48 2.85 -7.96 6.71
C LYS A 48 1.85 -8.92 7.37
N LEU A 49 1.19 -8.52 8.46
CA LEU A 49 0.09 -9.29 9.06
C LEU A 49 -1.10 -9.38 8.10
N VAL A 50 -1.51 -8.27 7.48
CA VAL A 50 -2.60 -8.23 6.51
C VAL A 50 -2.27 -9.05 5.25
N LEU A 51 -0.99 -9.08 4.82
CA LEU A 51 -0.51 -9.94 3.74
C LEU A 51 -0.40 -11.42 4.14
N GLY A 52 -0.59 -11.75 5.41
CA GLY A 52 -0.39 -13.10 5.93
C GLY A 52 1.08 -13.57 5.85
N LEU A 53 2.03 -12.65 5.82
CA LEU A 53 3.47 -12.92 5.88
C LEU A 53 3.98 -13.08 7.31
N LEU A 54 3.20 -12.58 8.27
CA LEU A 54 3.41 -12.73 9.71
C LEU A 54 2.11 -13.21 10.35
N GLU A 55 2.23 -13.88 11.49
CA GLU A 55 1.10 -14.23 12.35
C GLU A 55 1.17 -13.39 13.63
N PRO A 56 0.03 -12.91 14.16
CA PRO A 56 0.03 -12.16 15.42
C PRO A 56 0.39 -13.06 16.59
N THR A 57 1.08 -12.52 17.58
CA THR A 57 1.37 -13.22 18.85
C THR A 57 0.09 -13.38 19.69
N ARG A 58 -0.84 -12.40 19.60
CA ARG A 58 -2.17 -12.42 20.21
C ARG A 58 -3.15 -11.68 19.30
N GLY A 59 -4.44 -11.94 19.49
CA GLY A 59 -5.51 -11.35 18.72
C GLY A 59 -5.74 -12.08 17.38
N ARG A 60 -6.47 -11.45 16.49
CA ARG A 60 -6.87 -12.05 15.21
C ARG A 60 -6.77 -11.03 14.09
N VAL A 61 -6.35 -11.49 12.91
CA VAL A 61 -6.41 -10.72 11.66
C VAL A 61 -7.27 -11.50 10.66
N THR A 62 -8.23 -10.82 10.03
CA THR A 62 -9.01 -11.37 8.91
C THR A 62 -8.96 -10.43 7.72
N VAL A 63 -8.95 -11.02 6.55
CA VAL A 63 -9.00 -10.33 5.25
C VAL A 63 -10.09 -10.97 4.41
N LEU A 64 -11.05 -10.17 3.93
CA LEU A 64 -12.21 -10.66 3.18
C LEU A 64 -12.92 -11.84 3.91
N GLY A 65 -13.05 -11.71 5.24
CA GLY A 65 -13.72 -12.69 6.11
C GLY A 65 -12.94 -13.98 6.38
N ASP A 66 -11.68 -14.09 5.95
CA ASP A 66 -10.87 -15.31 6.08
C ASP A 66 -9.47 -15.00 6.62
N ARG A 67 -8.64 -16.03 6.85
CA ARG A 67 -7.23 -15.85 7.24
C ARG A 67 -6.47 -15.13 6.12
N PRO A 68 -5.60 -14.16 6.41
CA PRO A 68 -4.87 -13.39 5.40
C PRO A 68 -4.15 -14.26 4.36
N ALA A 69 -3.49 -15.35 4.80
CA ALA A 69 -2.77 -16.26 3.92
C ALA A 69 -3.65 -16.92 2.84
N ALA A 70 -4.94 -17.14 3.12
CA ALA A 70 -5.90 -17.73 2.18
C ALA A 70 -6.39 -16.72 1.12
N ARG A 71 -6.22 -15.41 1.39
CA ARG A 71 -6.70 -14.30 0.54
C ARG A 71 -5.60 -13.54 -0.19
N ARG A 72 -4.36 -14.03 -0.19
CA ARG A 72 -3.22 -13.34 -0.82
C ARG A 72 -3.45 -12.98 -2.29
N GLN A 73 -4.17 -13.79 -3.05
CA GLN A 73 -4.46 -13.52 -4.46
C GLN A 73 -5.39 -12.32 -4.67
N ALA A 74 -6.17 -11.94 -3.65
CA ALA A 74 -7.04 -10.76 -3.67
C ALA A 74 -6.31 -9.49 -3.19
N LEU A 75 -5.02 -9.58 -2.86
CA LEU A 75 -4.20 -8.48 -2.37
C LEU A 75 -3.15 -8.06 -3.41
N GLY A 76 -3.16 -6.79 -3.79
CA GLY A 76 -2.04 -6.14 -4.48
C GLY A 76 -1.11 -5.52 -3.45
N TYR A 77 0.20 -5.67 -3.63
CA TYR A 77 1.18 -5.07 -2.72
C TYR A 77 2.30 -4.34 -3.47
N VAL A 78 2.52 -3.11 -3.07
CA VAL A 78 3.62 -2.25 -3.53
C VAL A 78 4.55 -1.99 -2.35
N PRO A 79 5.75 -2.58 -2.32
CA PRO A 79 6.71 -2.39 -1.24
C PRO A 79 7.43 -1.04 -1.36
N GLN A 80 7.92 -0.50 -0.23
CA GLN A 80 8.71 0.72 -0.16
C GLN A 80 9.98 0.65 -1.03
N TYR A 81 10.66 -0.51 -0.99
CA TYR A 81 11.81 -0.78 -1.84
C TYR A 81 11.54 -2.01 -2.68
N PRO A 82 11.76 -1.95 -4.01
CA PRO A 82 11.66 -3.13 -4.83
C PRO A 82 12.71 -4.16 -4.37
N THR A 83 12.28 -5.41 -4.19
CA THR A 83 13.14 -6.52 -3.71
C THR A 83 14.11 -7.06 -4.77
N PHE A 84 14.06 -6.50 -5.99
CA PHE A 84 14.97 -6.85 -7.07
C PHE A 84 16.05 -5.79 -7.28
N SER A 85 17.22 -6.21 -7.69
CA SER A 85 18.30 -5.29 -8.07
C SER A 85 17.86 -4.44 -9.26
N ARG A 86 18.04 -3.11 -9.17
CA ARG A 86 17.80 -2.21 -10.33
C ARG A 86 18.67 -2.58 -11.54
N SER A 87 19.77 -3.26 -11.35
CA SER A 87 20.64 -3.76 -12.43
C SER A 87 20.13 -5.03 -13.11
N PHE A 88 19.00 -5.63 -12.62
CA PHE A 88 18.42 -6.80 -13.26
C PHE A 88 17.81 -6.42 -14.62
N PRO A 89 18.25 -7.08 -15.72
CA PRO A 89 17.86 -6.68 -17.07
C PRO A 89 16.45 -7.19 -17.44
N ILE A 90 15.44 -6.67 -16.76
CA ILE A 90 14.02 -6.99 -17.04
C ILE A 90 13.34 -5.80 -17.70
N ALA A 91 12.56 -6.05 -18.75
CA ALA A 91 11.71 -5.05 -19.37
C ALA A 91 10.48 -4.72 -18.50
N VAL A 92 9.93 -3.52 -18.66
CA VAL A 92 8.73 -3.07 -17.94
C VAL A 92 7.59 -4.06 -18.10
N ARG A 93 7.25 -4.47 -19.33
CA ARG A 93 6.17 -5.44 -19.61
C ARG A 93 6.33 -6.76 -18.86
N ASP A 94 7.57 -7.24 -18.75
CA ASP A 94 7.85 -8.50 -18.06
C ASP A 94 7.76 -8.32 -16.55
N CYS A 95 8.25 -7.19 -16.02
CA CYS A 95 8.11 -6.81 -14.62
C CYS A 95 6.62 -6.73 -14.20
N VAL A 96 5.78 -6.10 -15.03
CA VAL A 96 4.34 -5.98 -14.76
C VAL A 96 3.67 -7.37 -14.83
N ALA A 97 4.02 -8.20 -15.81
CA ALA A 97 3.48 -9.56 -15.93
C ALA A 97 3.82 -10.46 -14.72
N LEU A 98 4.92 -10.20 -13.99
CA LEU A 98 5.25 -10.94 -12.76
C LEU A 98 4.15 -10.86 -11.69
N GLY A 99 3.28 -9.84 -11.70
CA GLY A 99 2.11 -9.78 -10.83
C GLY A 99 1.12 -10.94 -11.02
N ARG A 100 1.19 -11.65 -12.16
CA ARG A 100 0.36 -12.83 -12.46
C ARG A 100 0.91 -14.15 -11.95
N LEU A 101 2.11 -14.20 -11.36
CA LEU A 101 2.76 -15.46 -10.95
C LEU A 101 1.90 -16.32 -10.01
N GLY A 102 1.10 -15.71 -9.14
CA GLY A 102 0.15 -16.43 -8.27
C GLY A 102 -1.04 -17.07 -8.99
N HIS A 103 -1.27 -16.73 -10.27
CA HIS A 103 -2.41 -17.17 -11.08
C HIS A 103 -1.96 -18.05 -12.27
N THR A 104 -0.66 -18.16 -12.53
CA THR A 104 -0.12 -18.97 -13.62
C THR A 104 0.12 -20.42 -13.19
N ARG A 105 0.11 -21.34 -14.15
CA ARG A 105 0.52 -22.73 -13.91
C ARG A 105 2.03 -22.81 -13.67
N PRO A 106 2.53 -23.68 -12.77
CA PRO A 106 3.94 -23.72 -12.37
C PRO A 106 4.94 -23.86 -13.53
N PHE A 107 4.54 -24.44 -14.68
CA PHE A 107 5.39 -24.67 -15.84
C PHE A 107 4.83 -24.08 -17.15
N GLY A 108 3.81 -23.23 -17.09
CA GLY A 108 3.08 -22.79 -18.29
C GLY A 108 3.52 -21.44 -18.87
N GLY A 109 4.35 -20.67 -18.17
CA GLY A 109 4.65 -19.29 -18.54
C GLY A 109 3.41 -18.38 -18.50
N PHE A 110 3.55 -17.13 -18.97
CA PHE A 110 2.43 -16.18 -19.05
C PHE A 110 1.55 -16.48 -20.27
N THR A 111 0.25 -16.60 -20.04
CA THR A 111 -0.76 -16.77 -21.07
C THR A 111 -1.00 -15.47 -21.86
N LEU A 112 -1.75 -15.56 -22.96
CA LEU A 112 -2.19 -14.35 -23.69
C LEU A 112 -3.01 -13.43 -22.78
N ARG A 113 -3.89 -13.99 -21.93
CA ARG A 113 -4.68 -13.21 -20.95
C ARG A 113 -3.77 -12.44 -19.97
N ASP A 114 -2.72 -13.08 -19.45
CA ASP A 114 -1.80 -12.42 -18.53
C ASP A 114 -1.08 -11.23 -19.18
N ARG A 115 -0.68 -11.40 -20.44
CA ARG A 115 -0.05 -10.32 -21.23
C ARG A 115 -1.03 -9.19 -21.53
N THR A 116 -2.29 -9.53 -21.86
CA THR A 116 -3.35 -8.53 -22.10
C THR A 116 -3.65 -7.73 -20.83
N LEU A 117 -3.73 -8.40 -19.67
CA LEU A 117 -3.91 -7.72 -18.39
C LEU A 117 -2.71 -6.81 -18.04
N ALA A 118 -1.48 -7.30 -18.26
CA ALA A 118 -0.28 -6.48 -18.05
C ALA A 118 -0.31 -5.23 -18.95
N GLN A 119 -0.68 -5.38 -20.24
CA GLN A 119 -0.81 -4.25 -21.15
C GLN A 119 -1.90 -3.27 -20.71
N HIS A 120 -3.07 -3.77 -20.28
CA HIS A 120 -4.16 -2.95 -19.76
C HIS A 120 -3.72 -2.10 -18.56
N TYR A 121 -3.08 -2.73 -17.55
CA TYR A 121 -2.65 -1.99 -16.37
C TYR A 121 -1.45 -1.08 -16.62
N MET A 122 -0.58 -1.38 -17.59
CA MET A 122 0.44 -0.42 -18.04
C MET A 122 -0.20 0.82 -18.68
N GLN A 123 -1.30 0.67 -19.42
CA GLN A 123 -2.04 1.82 -19.98
C GLN A 123 -2.70 2.63 -18.86
N GLU A 124 -3.36 1.97 -17.90
CA GLU A 124 -4.04 2.63 -16.78
C GLU A 124 -3.06 3.40 -15.89
N THR A 125 -1.85 2.90 -15.70
CA THR A 125 -0.80 3.58 -14.92
C THR A 125 0.12 4.46 -15.76
N GLU A 126 -0.19 4.69 -17.05
CA GLU A 126 0.54 5.58 -17.97
C GLU A 126 2.02 5.21 -18.16
N VAL A 127 2.33 3.91 -18.29
CA VAL A 127 3.68 3.38 -18.53
C VAL A 127 3.74 2.45 -19.75
N ALA A 128 2.69 2.41 -20.57
CA ALA A 128 2.62 1.51 -21.72
C ALA A 128 3.66 1.83 -22.80
N ASP A 129 4.02 3.10 -22.97
CA ASP A 129 5.08 3.58 -23.87
C ASP A 129 6.49 3.15 -23.43
N LEU A 130 6.64 2.74 -22.16
CA LEU A 130 7.89 2.27 -21.56
C LEU A 130 8.01 0.74 -21.58
N ALA A 131 7.06 0.00 -22.17
CA ALA A 131 6.94 -1.46 -22.07
C ALA A 131 8.23 -2.23 -22.37
N ASP A 132 8.99 -1.80 -23.37
CA ASP A 132 10.22 -2.44 -23.82
C ASP A 132 11.48 -1.91 -23.12
N ARG A 133 11.36 -0.88 -22.30
CA ARG A 133 12.51 -0.30 -21.59
C ARG A 133 12.92 -1.16 -20.41
N PRO A 134 14.21 -1.28 -20.14
CA PRO A 134 14.70 -1.88 -18.89
C PRO A 134 14.26 -1.05 -17.68
N ILE A 135 13.80 -1.70 -16.60
CA ILE A 135 13.37 -1.01 -15.37
C ILE A 135 14.49 -0.17 -14.73
N ALA A 136 15.75 -0.54 -14.98
CA ALA A 136 16.93 0.19 -14.52
C ALA A 136 17.02 1.64 -15.06
N THR A 137 16.37 1.91 -16.21
CA THR A 137 16.43 3.21 -16.90
C THR A 137 15.29 4.16 -16.52
N LEU A 138 14.39 3.71 -15.64
CA LEU A 138 13.21 4.48 -15.25
C LEU A 138 13.54 5.51 -14.16
N SER A 139 12.83 6.65 -14.21
CA SER A 139 12.78 7.57 -13.07
C SER A 139 12.07 6.93 -11.87
N GLY A 140 12.20 7.53 -10.67
CA GLY A 140 11.52 7.03 -9.47
C GLY A 140 10.01 6.91 -9.66
N GLY A 141 9.37 7.97 -10.18
CA GLY A 141 7.93 7.97 -10.43
C GLY A 141 7.48 6.97 -11.50
N GLN A 142 8.24 6.84 -12.60
CA GLN A 142 7.97 5.81 -13.62
C GLN A 142 8.06 4.40 -13.03
N LEU A 143 9.09 4.13 -12.24
CA LEU A 143 9.24 2.84 -11.57
C LEU A 143 8.07 2.58 -10.59
N GLN A 144 7.65 3.60 -9.86
CA GLN A 144 6.51 3.47 -8.94
C GLN A 144 5.21 3.13 -9.68
N ARG A 145 4.92 3.78 -10.80
CA ARG A 145 3.77 3.46 -11.67
C ARG A 145 3.86 2.02 -12.21
N VAL A 146 5.05 1.55 -12.58
CA VAL A 146 5.28 0.15 -12.99
C VAL A 146 5.00 -0.82 -11.84
N LEU A 147 5.41 -0.50 -10.60
CA LEU A 147 5.13 -1.34 -9.43
C LEU A 147 3.64 -1.38 -9.08
N ILE A 148 2.93 -0.26 -9.25
CA ILE A 148 1.47 -0.21 -9.11
C ILE A 148 0.81 -1.06 -10.21
N ALA A 149 1.22 -0.91 -11.49
CA ALA A 149 0.73 -1.76 -12.59
C ALA A 149 0.89 -3.24 -12.28
N ARG A 150 2.08 -3.64 -11.80
CA ARG A 150 2.37 -5.01 -11.39
C ARG A 150 1.43 -5.50 -10.28
N ALA A 151 1.17 -4.66 -9.28
CA ALA A 151 0.26 -5.01 -8.20
C ALA A 151 -1.20 -5.13 -8.68
N LEU A 152 -1.60 -4.35 -9.67
CA LEU A 152 -2.95 -4.40 -10.25
C LEU A 152 -3.19 -5.63 -11.14
N THR A 153 -2.14 -6.23 -11.73
CA THR A 153 -2.31 -7.39 -12.63
C THR A 153 -2.83 -8.64 -11.93
N CYS A 154 -2.75 -8.74 -10.60
CA CYS A 154 -3.44 -9.82 -9.87
C CYS A 154 -4.96 -9.58 -9.72
N GLU A 155 -5.48 -8.48 -10.30
CA GLU A 155 -6.90 -8.07 -10.19
C GLU A 155 -7.35 -8.02 -8.71
N PRO A 156 -6.67 -7.25 -7.85
CA PRO A 156 -6.89 -7.28 -6.40
C PRO A 156 -8.22 -6.63 -6.01
N GLU A 157 -8.78 -7.03 -4.85
CA GLU A 157 -9.85 -6.30 -4.17
C GLU A 157 -9.30 -5.24 -3.22
N ILE A 158 -8.07 -5.45 -2.72
CA ILE A 158 -7.39 -4.55 -1.78
C ILE A 158 -5.98 -4.27 -2.29
N LEU A 159 -5.60 -3.00 -2.36
CA LEU A 159 -4.26 -2.55 -2.72
C LEU A 159 -3.55 -1.98 -1.48
N LEU A 160 -2.41 -2.56 -1.14
CA LEU A 160 -1.57 -2.15 -0.02
C LEU A 160 -0.30 -1.50 -0.56
N LEU A 161 0.03 -0.28 -0.09
CA LEU A 161 1.23 0.44 -0.51
C LEU A 161 2.05 0.85 0.72
N ASP A 162 3.32 0.48 0.73
CA ASP A 162 4.24 0.83 1.81
C ASP A 162 5.15 1.98 1.35
N GLU A 163 4.86 3.20 1.80
CA GLU A 163 5.56 4.45 1.46
C GLU A 163 5.83 4.62 -0.04
N PRO A 164 4.78 4.63 -0.89
CA PRO A 164 4.95 4.59 -2.34
C PRO A 164 5.67 5.80 -2.94
N THR A 165 5.81 6.89 -2.19
CA THR A 165 6.40 8.16 -2.68
C THR A 165 7.68 8.58 -1.94
N ALA A 166 8.27 7.70 -1.12
CA ALA A 166 9.40 8.02 -0.25
C ALA A 166 10.66 8.59 -0.96
N ASN A 167 10.81 8.40 -2.28
CA ASN A 167 11.99 8.81 -3.04
C ASN A 167 11.62 9.52 -4.35
N ILE A 168 10.50 10.23 -4.37
CA ILE A 168 9.99 10.93 -5.55
C ILE A 168 9.83 12.41 -5.20
N ASP A 169 9.93 13.29 -6.21
CA ASP A 169 9.66 14.71 -6.02
C ASP A 169 8.16 14.98 -5.80
N GLN A 170 7.84 16.15 -5.23
CA GLN A 170 6.49 16.52 -4.81
C GLN A 170 5.47 16.50 -5.96
N ARG A 171 5.89 16.84 -7.19
CA ARG A 171 4.98 16.81 -8.35
C ARG A 171 4.58 15.38 -8.70
N MET A 172 5.58 14.49 -8.78
CA MET A 172 5.36 13.07 -9.05
C MET A 172 4.58 12.39 -7.92
N GLU A 173 4.76 12.84 -6.67
CA GLU A 173 3.96 12.39 -5.53
C GLU A 173 2.47 12.70 -5.74
N THR A 174 2.13 13.93 -6.13
CA THR A 174 0.76 14.32 -6.46
C THR A 174 0.17 13.42 -7.56
N ASP A 175 0.90 13.21 -8.67
CA ASP A 175 0.47 12.38 -9.79
C ASP A 175 0.20 10.91 -9.37
N ILE A 176 1.00 10.36 -8.43
CA ILE A 176 0.78 9.02 -7.88
C ILE A 176 -0.48 8.98 -7.01
N PHE A 177 -0.69 9.98 -6.14
CA PHE A 177 -1.87 10.00 -5.28
C PHE A 177 -3.16 10.29 -6.06
N ASP A 178 -3.12 11.05 -7.13
CA ASP A 178 -4.26 11.24 -8.04
C ASP A 178 -4.64 9.90 -8.72
N LEU A 179 -3.65 9.14 -9.19
CA LEU A 179 -3.85 7.77 -9.69
C LEU A 179 -4.49 6.87 -8.61
N LEU A 180 -3.97 6.88 -7.38
CA LEU A 180 -4.52 6.09 -6.27
C LEU A 180 -5.96 6.50 -5.94
N LYS A 181 -6.28 7.79 -6.00
CA LYS A 181 -7.63 8.30 -5.80
C LYS A 181 -8.61 7.80 -6.86
N ASP A 182 -8.19 7.74 -8.12
CA ASP A 182 -9.02 7.16 -9.18
C ASP A 182 -9.21 5.65 -8.99
N LEU A 183 -8.16 4.93 -8.62
CA LEU A 183 -8.22 3.50 -8.30
C LEU A 183 -9.14 3.22 -7.09
N SER A 184 -9.21 4.12 -6.09
CA SER A 184 -10.04 3.95 -4.90
C SER A 184 -11.55 3.91 -5.18
N ARG A 185 -11.99 4.34 -6.36
CA ARG A 185 -13.40 4.21 -6.80
C ARG A 185 -13.85 2.76 -6.95
N ARG A 186 -12.90 1.82 -7.09
CA ARG A 186 -13.18 0.39 -7.30
C ARG A 186 -12.41 -0.55 -6.38
N LEU A 187 -11.36 -0.07 -5.73
CA LEU A 187 -10.49 -0.84 -4.83
C LEU A 187 -10.57 -0.30 -3.41
N THR A 188 -10.38 -1.16 -2.45
CA THR A 188 -9.99 -0.74 -1.10
C THR A 188 -8.50 -0.46 -1.11
N ILE A 189 -8.07 0.69 -0.59
CA ILE A 189 -6.65 1.08 -0.60
C ILE A 189 -6.18 1.35 0.82
N VAL A 190 -5.03 0.78 1.17
CA VAL A 190 -4.29 1.13 2.40
C VAL A 190 -2.92 1.64 1.99
N VAL A 191 -2.64 2.89 2.28
CA VAL A 191 -1.35 3.52 1.98
C VAL A 191 -0.63 3.91 3.27
N VAL A 192 0.62 3.46 3.40
CA VAL A 192 1.52 3.95 4.45
C VAL A 192 2.19 5.22 3.97
N SER A 193 2.20 6.25 4.82
CA SER A 193 2.93 7.50 4.57
C SER A 193 3.46 8.06 5.89
N HIS A 194 4.48 8.89 5.81
CA HIS A 194 4.97 9.69 6.92
C HIS A 194 4.49 11.15 6.86
N ASP A 195 3.88 11.57 5.75
CA ASP A 195 3.30 12.92 5.58
C ASP A 195 1.78 12.89 5.74
N VAL A 196 1.32 13.17 6.97
CA VAL A 196 -0.11 13.22 7.31
C VAL A 196 -0.81 14.37 6.60
N GLY A 197 -0.15 15.53 6.52
CA GLY A 197 -0.72 16.75 5.92
C GLY A 197 -0.99 16.57 4.42
N PHE A 198 -0.14 15.83 3.73
CA PHE A 198 -0.30 15.55 2.32
C PHE A 198 -1.39 14.50 2.09
N ILE A 199 -1.31 13.33 2.75
CA ILE A 199 -2.22 12.22 2.45
C ILE A 199 -3.66 12.48 2.90
N SER A 200 -3.89 13.33 3.93
CA SER A 200 -5.24 13.67 4.40
C SER A 200 -6.15 14.29 3.34
N ARG A 201 -5.57 14.79 2.24
CA ARG A 201 -6.33 15.34 1.10
C ARG A 201 -6.93 14.24 0.20
N TYR A 202 -6.42 13.02 0.29
CA TYR A 202 -6.75 11.91 -0.59
C TYR A 202 -7.54 10.80 0.11
N VAL A 203 -7.19 10.53 1.37
CA VAL A 203 -7.75 9.42 2.13
C VAL A 203 -9.06 9.80 2.83
N THR A 204 -9.90 8.81 3.13
CA THR A 204 -11.16 9.00 3.85
C THR A 204 -10.99 8.88 5.36
N GLN A 205 -9.97 8.13 5.79
CA GLN A 205 -9.64 7.90 7.18
C GLN A 205 -8.12 7.81 7.36
N VAL A 206 -7.63 8.24 8.50
CA VAL A 206 -6.22 8.11 8.90
C VAL A 206 -6.13 7.26 10.16
N ALA A 207 -5.34 6.19 10.07
CA ALA A 207 -4.96 5.34 11.19
C ALA A 207 -3.54 5.71 11.64
N CYS A 208 -3.44 6.17 12.87
CA CYS A 208 -2.20 6.64 13.47
C CYS A 208 -1.59 5.52 14.31
N LEU A 209 -0.46 4.99 13.89
CA LEU A 209 0.19 3.83 14.50
C LEU A 209 1.53 4.20 15.15
N ASN A 210 1.62 3.99 16.45
CA ASN A 210 2.86 4.01 17.23
C ASN A 210 2.76 2.95 18.34
N ARG A 211 3.02 1.68 18.00
CA ARG A 211 2.74 0.46 18.77
C ARG A 211 1.25 0.22 19.01
N THR A 212 0.52 1.20 19.48
CA THR A 212 -0.94 1.25 19.55
C THR A 212 -1.51 2.00 18.36
N LEU A 213 -2.79 1.86 18.10
CA LEU A 213 -3.43 2.46 16.94
C LEU A 213 -4.60 3.35 17.37
N MET A 214 -4.69 4.54 16.77
CA MET A 214 -5.83 5.44 16.87
C MET A 214 -6.32 5.80 15.47
N CYS A 215 -7.62 5.68 15.22
CA CYS A 215 -8.24 6.04 13.94
C CYS A 215 -8.96 7.37 14.06
N HIS A 216 -8.80 8.21 13.04
CA HIS A 216 -9.48 9.50 12.91
C HIS A 216 -10.05 9.63 11.49
N ARG A 217 -11.24 10.15 11.38
CA ARG A 217 -11.73 10.61 10.06
C ARG A 217 -10.93 11.84 9.65
N THR A 218 -10.74 12.04 8.36
CA THR A 218 -9.92 13.16 7.85
C THR A 218 -10.51 14.54 8.17
N ASP A 219 -11.83 14.63 8.32
CA ASP A 219 -12.55 15.85 8.76
C ASP A 219 -12.34 16.20 10.25
N GLU A 220 -11.87 15.24 11.06
CA GLU A 220 -11.57 15.40 12.50
C GLU A 220 -10.08 15.63 12.81
N LEU A 221 -9.20 15.59 11.80
CA LEU A 221 -7.76 15.77 11.99
C LEU A 221 -7.43 17.24 12.28
N THR A 222 -7.02 17.50 13.53
CA THR A 222 -6.52 18.80 13.96
C THR A 222 -4.99 18.80 14.06
N GLY A 223 -4.39 19.98 14.03
CA GLY A 223 -2.94 20.11 14.28
C GLY A 223 -2.50 19.57 15.64
N GLU A 224 -3.39 19.59 16.65
CA GLU A 224 -3.16 19.03 17.98
C GLU A 224 -3.12 17.49 17.95
N THR A 225 -4.00 16.87 17.19
CA THR A 225 -4.05 15.40 17.00
C THR A 225 -2.74 14.92 16.34
N ILE A 226 -2.27 15.64 15.31
CA ILE A 226 -1.02 15.33 14.62
C ILE A 226 0.18 15.55 15.54
N ALA A 227 0.22 16.64 16.32
CA ALA A 227 1.30 16.93 17.27
C ALA A 227 1.40 15.86 18.37
N ALA A 228 0.27 15.38 18.88
CA ALA A 228 0.24 14.32 19.89
C ALA A 228 0.83 13.00 19.37
N LEU A 229 0.68 12.72 18.07
CA LEU A 229 1.19 11.50 17.42
C LEU A 229 2.71 11.49 17.22
N TYR A 230 3.28 12.64 16.89
CA TYR A 230 4.71 12.74 16.59
C TYR A 230 5.54 13.23 17.80
N GLY A 231 4.90 13.60 18.92
CA GLY A 231 5.59 14.12 20.11
C GLY A 231 6.28 15.47 19.89
N THR A 232 6.00 16.14 18.77
CA THR A 232 6.55 17.45 18.39
C THR A 232 5.44 18.32 17.82
N PRO A 233 5.42 19.65 18.12
CA PRO A 233 4.42 20.55 17.56
C PRO A 233 4.60 20.65 16.03
N VAL A 234 3.69 20.07 15.28
CA VAL A 234 3.66 20.18 13.81
C VAL A 234 2.82 21.41 13.45
N ARG A 235 3.41 22.40 12.78
CA ARG A 235 2.66 23.52 12.21
C ARG A 235 2.03 23.08 10.90
N MET A 236 0.71 23.01 10.86
CA MET A 236 -0.01 22.93 9.58
C MET A 236 0.18 24.25 8.82
N ILE A 237 0.87 24.22 7.70
CA ILE A 237 0.95 25.37 6.78
C ILE A 237 -0.27 25.25 5.85
N HIS A 238 -1.31 26.05 6.14
CA HIS A 238 -2.39 26.26 5.20
C HIS A 238 -1.87 27.12 4.05
N HIS A 239 -1.58 26.52 2.92
CA HIS A 239 -1.45 27.26 1.67
C HIS A 239 -2.85 27.59 1.17
N VAL A 240 -3.30 28.83 1.44
CA VAL A 240 -4.48 29.42 0.78
C VAL A 240 -4.03 29.78 -0.63
N HIS A 241 -4.61 29.15 -1.64
CA HIS A 241 -4.59 29.58 -3.04
C HIS A 241 -5.92 30.23 -3.42
#